data_875961292323002c099087eec16d89a2
#
_entry.id   875961292323002c099087eec16d89a2
#
_cell.length_a   1.000
_cell.length_b   1.000
_cell.length_c   1.000
_cell.angle_alpha   90.00
_cell.angle_beta   90.00
_cell.angle_gamma   90.00
#
_symmetry.space_group_name_H-M   'P 1'
#
loop_
_entity.id
_entity.type
_entity.pdbx_description
1 polymer ?
#
loop_
_entity_poly.entity_id
_entity_poly.type
_entity_poly.pdbx_seq_one_letter_code
_entity_poly.pdbx_strand_id
1 'polypeptide(L)'
;MVAPGVFEAVVPDFIWVTEHPIWFSGVRLRARTTVVRLSGGALWVHSPCAPTDDVCAALDALGEVRWIVVPNRFHHLQAPATAARYPNAMVVGPKSAQARNPRVSLTMSADEPEYVRATSELTPIQLGVFLSSMRLSSFTPPLAP
;
A
#
# COMPACT_ATOMS: atom_id res chain seq x y z
N MET A 1 6.87 5.45 -20.59
CA MET A 1 5.57 6.15 -20.77
C MET A 1 4.51 5.30 -20.10
N VAL A 2 3.91 5.78 -19.04
CA VAL A 2 2.84 5.07 -18.34
C VAL A 2 1.61 5.11 -19.25
N ALA A 3 0.93 3.96 -19.41
CA ALA A 3 -0.32 3.92 -20.15
C ALA A 3 -1.29 4.95 -19.55
N PRO A 4 -1.79 5.92 -20.33
CA PRO A 4 -2.70 6.92 -19.83
C PRO A 4 -3.98 6.22 -19.36
N GLY A 5 -4.33 6.38 -18.08
CA GLY A 5 -5.62 6.01 -17.54
C GLY A 5 -5.66 4.99 -16.40
N VAL A 6 -4.58 4.24 -16.12
CA VAL A 6 -4.61 3.29 -14.98
C VAL A 6 -4.25 3.99 -13.67
N PHE A 7 -3.20 4.77 -13.66
CA PHE A 7 -2.75 5.55 -12.51
C PHE A 7 -2.66 7.04 -12.86
N GLU A 8 -3.18 7.87 -11.98
CA GLU A 8 -3.05 9.32 -12.03
C GLU A 8 -1.85 9.76 -11.21
N ALA A 9 -0.96 10.57 -11.78
CA ALA A 9 0.16 11.15 -11.05
C ALA A 9 -0.33 12.29 -10.16
N VAL A 10 -0.23 12.11 -8.85
CA VAL A 10 -0.51 13.15 -7.85
C VAL A 10 0.73 14.01 -7.62
N VAL A 11 1.89 13.36 -7.53
CA VAL A 11 3.19 14.02 -7.53
C VAL A 11 3.97 13.41 -8.69
N PRO A 12 4.32 14.20 -9.72
CA PRO A 12 5.05 13.69 -10.88
C PRO A 12 6.29 12.91 -10.46
N ASP A 13 6.48 11.76 -11.09
CA ASP A 13 7.62 10.87 -10.87
C ASP A 13 7.76 10.28 -9.47
N PHE A 14 6.80 10.53 -8.56
CA PHE A 14 6.91 10.10 -7.18
C PHE A 14 5.66 9.40 -6.63
N ILE A 15 4.45 9.95 -6.82
CA ILE A 15 3.21 9.40 -6.26
C ILE A 15 2.14 9.29 -7.33
N TRP A 16 1.55 8.10 -7.44
CA TRP A 16 0.41 7.82 -8.30
C TRP A 16 -0.72 7.19 -7.52
N VAL A 17 -1.94 7.43 -7.98
CA VAL A 17 -3.16 6.85 -7.39
C VAL A 17 -4.06 6.26 -8.46
N THR A 18 -4.85 5.28 -8.08
CA THR A 18 -6.02 4.82 -8.85
C THR A 18 -7.17 4.51 -7.92
N GLU A 19 -8.39 4.72 -8.40
CA GLU A 19 -9.59 4.38 -7.64
C GLU A 19 -10.31 3.23 -8.34
N HIS A 20 -10.82 2.30 -7.56
CA HIS A 20 -11.54 1.14 -8.06
C HIS A 20 -12.76 0.83 -7.19
N PRO A 21 -13.84 0.28 -7.79
CA PRO A 21 -15.01 -0.09 -7.03
C PRO A 21 -14.74 -1.34 -6.18
N ILE A 22 -15.26 -1.34 -4.98
CA ILE A 22 -15.33 -2.53 -4.12
C ILE A 22 -16.76 -2.71 -3.62
N TRP A 23 -17.14 -3.96 -3.35
CA TRP A 23 -18.39 -4.28 -2.69
C TRP A 23 -18.13 -4.68 -1.25
N PHE A 24 -18.81 -4.02 -0.32
CA PHE A 24 -18.72 -4.34 1.09
C PHE A 24 -20.13 -4.36 1.70
N SER A 25 -20.52 -5.50 2.23
CA SER A 25 -21.87 -5.69 2.85
C SER A 25 -23.03 -5.19 1.98
N GLY A 26 -22.96 -5.45 0.65
CA GLY A 26 -24.01 -5.04 -0.29
C GLY A 26 -23.93 -3.57 -0.72
N VAL A 27 -22.98 -2.81 -0.22
CA VAL A 27 -22.76 -1.41 -0.60
C VAL A 27 -21.55 -1.30 -1.55
N ARG A 28 -21.73 -0.54 -2.63
CA ARG A 28 -20.66 -0.21 -3.56
C ARG A 28 -19.87 0.98 -3.00
N LEU A 29 -18.62 0.73 -2.70
CA LEU A 29 -17.67 1.75 -2.23
C LEU A 29 -16.57 1.96 -3.27
N ARG A 30 -15.79 3.01 -3.10
CA ARG A 30 -14.55 3.25 -3.87
C ARG A 30 -13.36 3.06 -2.94
N ALA A 31 -12.42 2.24 -3.37
CA ALA A 31 -11.14 2.09 -2.72
C ALA A 31 -10.06 2.78 -3.56
N ARG A 32 -9.00 3.22 -2.91
CA ARG A 32 -7.86 3.87 -3.56
C ARG A 32 -6.61 3.05 -3.34
N THR A 33 -5.90 2.80 -4.43
CA THR A 33 -4.53 2.30 -4.41
C THR A 33 -3.58 3.49 -4.55
N THR A 34 -2.56 3.53 -3.73
CA THR A 34 -1.50 4.53 -3.82
C THR A 34 -0.17 3.84 -4.12
N VAL A 35 0.54 4.32 -5.11
CA VAL A 35 1.86 3.85 -5.48
C VAL A 35 2.87 4.96 -5.21
N VAL A 36 3.92 4.65 -4.48
CA VAL A 36 5.03 5.56 -4.22
C VAL A 36 6.30 4.95 -4.77
N ARG A 37 7.07 5.72 -5.52
CA ARG A 37 8.41 5.34 -5.95
C ARG A 37 9.41 5.82 -4.91
N LEU A 38 10.10 4.87 -4.30
CA LEU A 38 11.15 5.14 -3.34
C LEU A 38 12.47 5.49 -4.06
N SER A 39 13.42 6.08 -3.34
CA SER A 39 14.78 6.25 -3.87
C SER A 39 15.34 4.90 -4.31
N GLY A 40 15.99 4.84 -5.46
CA GLY A 40 16.42 3.59 -6.07
C GLY A 40 15.39 2.90 -6.97
N GLY A 41 14.18 3.47 -7.15
CA GLY A 41 13.19 3.02 -8.12
C GLY A 41 12.24 1.92 -7.64
N ALA A 42 12.37 1.46 -6.41
CA ALA A 42 11.46 0.48 -5.83
C ALA A 42 10.06 1.07 -5.60
N LEU A 43 9.01 0.30 -5.89
CA LEU A 43 7.63 0.71 -5.66
C LEU A 43 7.09 0.19 -4.32
N TRP A 44 6.39 1.09 -3.65
CA TRP A 44 5.61 0.86 -2.46
C TRP A 44 4.12 0.98 -2.85
N VAL A 45 3.41 -0.16 -2.88
CA VAL A 45 2.01 -0.25 -3.33
C VAL A 45 1.09 -0.43 -2.14
N HIS A 46 0.35 0.60 -1.80
CA HIS A 46 -0.54 0.65 -0.66
C HIS A 46 -1.98 0.36 -1.07
N SER A 47 -2.63 -0.56 -0.36
CA SER A 47 -4.01 -0.96 -0.63
C SER A 47 -4.20 -1.41 -2.08
N PRO A 48 -3.54 -2.50 -2.52
CA PRO A 48 -3.49 -2.88 -3.92
C PRO A 48 -4.88 -3.14 -4.51
N CYS A 49 -5.08 -2.70 -5.76
CA CYS A 49 -6.23 -3.09 -6.58
C CYS A 49 -5.99 -4.44 -7.25
N ALA A 50 -7.01 -4.95 -7.97
CA ALA A 50 -6.86 -6.18 -8.72
C ALA A 50 -5.70 -6.08 -9.72
N PRO A 51 -4.77 -7.05 -9.75
CA PRO A 51 -3.60 -7.02 -10.60
C PRO A 51 -3.95 -7.49 -12.03
N THR A 52 -4.79 -6.70 -12.72
CA THR A 52 -5.08 -6.91 -14.14
C THR A 52 -3.83 -6.67 -14.98
N ASP A 53 -3.82 -7.14 -16.22
CA ASP A 53 -2.67 -6.97 -17.12
C ASP A 53 -2.32 -5.49 -17.30
N ASP A 54 -3.32 -4.61 -17.42
CA ASP A 54 -3.11 -3.17 -17.56
C ASP A 54 -2.50 -2.55 -16.28
N VAL A 55 -2.98 -2.98 -15.10
CA VAL A 55 -2.43 -2.55 -13.80
C VAL A 55 -0.98 -3.01 -13.66
N CYS A 56 -0.71 -4.27 -13.99
CA CYS A 56 0.64 -4.82 -13.91
C CYS A 56 1.59 -4.12 -14.90
N ALA A 57 1.16 -3.93 -16.14
CA ALA A 57 1.97 -3.21 -17.13
C ALA A 57 2.27 -1.77 -16.70
N ALA A 58 1.30 -1.08 -16.08
CA ALA A 58 1.49 0.25 -15.56
C ALA A 58 2.48 0.27 -14.37
N LEU A 59 2.37 -0.68 -13.44
CA LEU A 59 3.32 -0.81 -12.31
C LEU A 59 4.73 -1.13 -12.81
N ASP A 60 4.86 -2.10 -13.72
CA ASP A 60 6.16 -2.53 -14.28
C ASP A 60 6.85 -1.37 -15.02
N ALA A 61 6.09 -0.47 -15.66
CA ALA A 61 6.62 0.74 -16.28
C ALA A 61 7.08 1.80 -15.26
N LEU A 62 6.53 1.81 -14.06
CA LEU A 62 6.90 2.75 -13.00
C LEU A 62 8.14 2.28 -12.23
N GLY A 63 8.33 0.99 -12.03
CA GLY A 63 9.48 0.45 -11.30
C GLY A 63 9.23 -0.97 -10.78
N GLU A 64 10.14 -1.46 -9.95
CA GLU A 64 10.03 -2.78 -9.33
C GLU A 64 9.08 -2.75 -8.14
N VAL A 65 8.01 -3.54 -8.17
CA VAL A 65 7.11 -3.71 -7.01
C VAL A 65 7.86 -4.46 -5.91
N ARG A 66 8.25 -3.75 -4.87
CA ARG A 66 9.00 -4.31 -3.75
C ARG A 66 8.19 -4.43 -2.48
N TRP A 67 7.20 -3.57 -2.29
CA TRP A 67 6.37 -3.54 -1.10
C TRP A 67 4.90 -3.55 -1.47
N ILE A 68 4.17 -4.53 -0.94
CA ILE A 68 2.71 -4.63 -1.01
C ILE A 68 2.19 -4.39 0.39
N VAL A 69 1.50 -3.27 0.59
CA VAL A 69 1.10 -2.82 1.92
C VAL A 69 -0.39 -2.95 2.11
N VAL A 70 -0.75 -3.75 3.10
CA VAL A 70 -2.11 -3.92 3.58
C VAL A 70 -2.28 -3.03 4.82
N PRO A 71 -2.93 -1.86 4.70
CA PRO A 71 -2.93 -0.88 5.80
C PRO A 71 -3.76 -1.30 7.00
N ASN A 72 -4.76 -2.14 6.80
CA ASN A 72 -5.66 -2.59 7.85
C ASN A 72 -6.44 -3.85 7.43
N ARG A 73 -7.25 -4.37 8.36
CA ARG A 73 -8.06 -5.58 8.16
C ARG A 73 -9.16 -5.48 7.10
N PHE A 74 -9.38 -4.35 6.47
CA PHE A 74 -10.39 -4.14 5.43
C PHE A 74 -9.79 -4.02 4.02
N HIS A 75 -8.54 -3.59 3.90
CA HIS A 75 -7.84 -3.34 2.65
C HIS A 75 -6.93 -4.50 2.23
N HIS A 76 -7.43 -5.74 2.36
CA HIS A 76 -6.66 -6.96 2.15
C HIS A 76 -7.07 -7.76 0.91
N LEU A 77 -8.18 -7.39 0.25
CA LEU A 77 -8.86 -8.26 -0.72
C LEU A 77 -7.96 -8.67 -1.89
N GLN A 78 -7.20 -7.73 -2.43
CA GLN A 78 -6.37 -7.96 -3.61
C GLN A 78 -4.90 -8.27 -3.29
N ALA A 79 -4.51 -8.20 -2.03
CA ALA A 79 -3.11 -8.45 -1.63
C ALA A 79 -2.62 -9.86 -2.00
N PRO A 80 -3.41 -10.95 -1.82
CA PRO A 80 -2.96 -12.28 -2.22
C PRO A 80 -2.72 -12.41 -3.73
N ALA A 81 -3.62 -11.85 -4.55
CA ALA A 81 -3.48 -11.89 -6.00
C ALA A 81 -2.28 -11.04 -6.47
N THR A 82 -2.09 -9.87 -5.86
CA THR A 82 -0.95 -9.00 -6.16
C THR A 82 0.37 -9.66 -5.74
N ALA A 83 0.42 -10.31 -4.58
CA ALA A 83 1.60 -11.06 -4.14
C ALA A 83 1.93 -12.23 -5.06
N ALA A 84 0.92 -12.93 -5.57
CA ALA A 84 1.13 -14.00 -6.55
C ALA A 84 1.72 -13.48 -7.87
N ARG A 85 1.34 -12.25 -8.28
CA ARG A 85 1.88 -11.60 -9.50
C ARG A 85 3.29 -11.07 -9.29
N TYR A 86 3.62 -10.65 -8.06
CA TYR A 86 4.92 -10.11 -7.66
C TYR A 86 5.54 -10.93 -6.53
N PRO A 87 6.02 -12.15 -6.81
CA PRO A 87 6.46 -13.10 -5.78
C PRO A 87 7.71 -12.64 -5.00
N ASN A 88 8.47 -11.72 -5.56
CA ASN A 88 9.64 -11.14 -4.89
C ASN A 88 9.29 -9.93 -4.00
N ALA A 89 8.04 -9.46 -4.05
CA ALA A 89 7.60 -8.36 -3.22
C ALA A 89 7.32 -8.82 -1.79
N MET A 90 7.62 -7.96 -0.84
CA MET A 90 7.30 -8.18 0.56
C MET A 90 5.88 -7.69 0.87
N VAL A 91 5.09 -8.54 1.52
CA VAL A 91 3.74 -8.20 1.96
C VAL A 91 3.78 -7.73 3.41
N VAL A 92 3.41 -6.48 3.61
CA VAL A 92 3.50 -5.81 4.92
C VAL A 92 2.12 -5.41 5.40
N GLY A 93 1.84 -5.64 6.66
CA GLY A 93 0.57 -5.25 7.25
C GLY A 93 0.41 -5.69 8.69
N PRO A 94 -0.71 -5.33 9.33
CA PRO A 94 -1.01 -5.78 10.68
C PRO A 94 -1.44 -7.25 10.70
N LYS A 95 -1.13 -7.96 11.78
CA LYS A 95 -1.56 -9.36 11.99
C LYS A 95 -3.08 -9.52 11.92
N SER A 96 -3.84 -8.48 12.24
CA SER A 96 -5.30 -8.46 12.12
C SER A 96 -5.79 -8.60 10.67
N ALA A 97 -5.02 -8.18 9.69
CA ALA A 97 -5.34 -8.39 8.27
C ALA A 97 -5.22 -9.88 7.89
N GLN A 98 -4.17 -10.55 8.34
CA GLN A 98 -3.98 -11.99 8.14
C GLN A 98 -5.03 -12.81 8.88
N ALA A 99 -5.38 -12.42 10.12
CA ALA A 99 -6.45 -13.07 10.87
C ALA A 99 -7.82 -12.96 10.17
N ARG A 100 -8.06 -11.84 9.47
CA ARG A 100 -9.29 -11.63 8.69
C ARG A 100 -9.30 -12.40 7.39
N ASN A 101 -8.17 -12.53 6.74
CA ASN A 101 -8.00 -13.25 5.48
C ASN A 101 -6.73 -14.10 5.53
N PRO A 102 -6.86 -15.41 5.83
CA PRO A 102 -5.70 -16.31 5.90
C PRO A 102 -4.91 -16.45 4.59
N ARG A 103 -5.46 -16.02 3.45
CA ARG A 103 -4.74 -16.00 2.18
C ARG A 103 -3.70 -14.86 2.11
N VAL A 104 -3.79 -13.87 3.00
CA VAL A 104 -2.78 -12.84 3.14
C VAL A 104 -1.59 -13.43 3.88
N SER A 105 -0.53 -13.73 3.17
CA SER A 105 0.72 -14.18 3.77
C SER A 105 1.61 -12.96 4.02
N LEU A 106 1.64 -12.49 5.26
CA LEU A 106 2.52 -11.38 5.63
C LEU A 106 3.97 -11.84 5.65
N THR A 107 4.84 -11.10 4.98
CA THR A 107 6.29 -11.29 5.03
C THR A 107 6.85 -10.67 6.30
N MET A 108 6.30 -9.52 6.70
CA MET A 108 6.68 -8.82 7.93
C MET A 108 5.54 -7.93 8.45
N SER A 109 5.64 -7.53 9.70
CA SER A 109 4.76 -6.55 10.29
C SER A 109 5.21 -5.13 9.98
N ALA A 110 4.26 -4.19 9.91
CA ALA A 110 4.55 -2.79 9.59
C ALA A 110 5.35 -2.07 10.68
N ASP A 111 5.44 -2.62 11.88
CA ASP A 111 6.20 -2.10 13.01
C ASP A 111 7.62 -2.72 13.12
N GLU A 112 7.99 -3.63 12.20
CA GLU A 112 9.33 -4.20 12.21
C GLU A 112 10.40 -3.17 11.82
N PRO A 113 11.52 -3.12 12.55
CA PRO A 113 12.57 -2.12 12.32
C PRO A 113 13.16 -2.15 10.92
N GLU A 114 13.19 -3.31 10.29
CA GLU A 114 13.68 -3.47 8.91
C GLU A 114 12.78 -2.72 7.92
N TYR A 115 11.46 -2.90 8.04
CA TYR A 115 10.50 -2.19 7.20
C TYR A 115 10.57 -0.68 7.41
N VAL A 116 10.60 -0.24 8.67
CA VAL A 116 10.69 1.19 9.03
C VAL A 116 11.96 1.83 8.44
N ARG A 117 13.09 1.13 8.47
CA ARG A 117 14.33 1.63 7.86
C ARG A 117 14.25 1.68 6.33
N ALA A 118 13.74 0.60 5.72
CA ALA A 118 13.65 0.50 4.26
C ALA A 118 12.66 1.51 3.64
N THR A 119 11.70 1.97 4.42
CA THR A 119 10.68 2.95 4.01
C THR A 119 10.81 4.28 4.74
N SER A 120 12.00 4.61 5.22
CA SER A 120 12.25 5.85 6.01
C SER A 120 11.95 7.14 5.24
N GLU A 121 11.89 7.10 3.93
CA GLU A 121 11.44 8.20 3.07
C GLU A 121 9.93 8.46 3.21
N LEU A 122 9.19 7.43 3.64
CA LEU A 122 7.78 7.53 3.96
C LEU A 122 7.67 7.63 5.47
N THR A 123 7.14 8.73 5.99
CA THR A 123 6.75 8.77 7.39
C THR A 123 5.34 8.21 7.49
N PRO A 124 5.14 6.93 7.83
CA PRO A 124 3.80 6.38 7.97
C PRO A 124 3.14 7.00 9.18
N ILE A 125 2.16 7.85 8.94
CA ILE A 125 1.23 8.25 10.00
C ILE A 125 0.30 7.07 10.20
N GLN A 126 0.57 6.26 11.20
CA GLN A 126 -0.36 5.23 11.63
C GLN A 126 -1.55 5.91 12.30
N LEU A 127 -2.56 6.23 11.49
CA LEU A 127 -3.87 6.56 12.03
C LEU A 127 -4.46 5.27 12.59
N GLY A 128 -4.30 5.08 13.88
CA GLY A 128 -5.00 4.04 14.63
C GLY A 128 -6.49 4.32 14.60
N VAL A 129 -7.17 3.95 13.55
CA VAL A 129 -8.62 3.88 13.52
C VAL A 129 -9.01 2.45 13.83
N PHE A 130 -9.19 2.15 15.07
CA PHE A 130 -10.36 1.47 15.63
C PHE A 130 -10.23 1.27 17.15
N LEU A 131 -11.08 1.95 17.88
CA LEU A 131 -11.72 1.59 19.16
C LEU A 131 -11.01 0.51 20.00
N SER A 132 -9.88 0.85 20.54
CA SER A 132 -9.34 0.60 21.87
C SER A 132 -7.85 0.94 21.89
N SER A 133 -7.54 1.97 22.64
CA SER A 133 -6.21 2.59 22.85
C SER A 133 -5.71 3.52 21.74
N MET A 134 -6.25 4.74 21.72
CA MET A 134 -5.53 5.90 21.22
C MET A 134 -4.27 6.11 22.05
N ARG A 135 -3.09 5.85 21.47
CA ARG A 135 -1.88 6.55 21.88
C ARG A 135 -1.53 7.51 20.76
N LEU A 136 -1.85 8.76 20.95
CA LEU A 136 -1.23 9.87 20.23
C LEU A 136 0.24 9.93 20.66
N SER A 137 1.15 9.42 19.83
CA SER A 137 2.53 9.87 19.92
C SER A 137 2.61 11.26 19.27
N SER A 138 3.09 12.22 20.05
CA SER A 138 3.21 13.62 19.70
C SER A 138 3.97 13.82 18.37
N PHE A 139 3.25 14.31 17.38
CA PHE A 139 3.84 14.84 16.15
C PHE A 139 4.42 16.23 16.44
N THR A 140 5.73 16.36 16.34
CA THR A 140 6.41 17.66 16.30
C THR A 140 6.69 17.98 14.82
N PRO A 141 6.00 18.95 14.22
CA PRO A 141 6.32 19.34 12.85
C PRO A 141 7.72 19.98 12.81
N PRO A 142 8.49 19.79 11.73
CA PRO A 142 9.73 20.53 11.54
C PRO A 142 9.44 22.01 11.46
N LEU A 143 10.19 22.81 12.21
CA LEU A 143 10.15 24.26 12.12
C LEU A 143 10.55 24.67 10.70
N ALA A 144 9.69 25.43 10.04
CA ALA A 144 10.00 26.06 8.77
C ALA A 144 11.16 27.04 8.96
N PRO A 145 12.05 27.21 7.95
CA PRO A 145 13.14 28.17 7.99
C PRO A 145 12.67 29.61 7.97
#